data_8505c7f32d49fa7e96259702a22757ee
#
_entry.id   8505c7f32d49fa7e96259702a22757ee
#
_cell.length_a   1.000
_cell.length_b   1.000
_cell.length_c   1.000
_cell.angle_alpha   90.00
_cell.angle_beta   90.00
_cell.angle_gamma   90.00
#
_symmetry.space_group_name_H-M   'P 1'
#
loop_
_entity.id
_entity.type
_entity.pdbx_description
1 polymer ?
#
loop_
_entity_poly.entity_id
_entity_poly.type
_entity_poly.pdbx_seq_one_letter_code
_entity_poly.pdbx_strand_id
1 'polypeptide(L)'
;MSKKNKIKAKGKTNPPEQKIEKIKTIQSRSFWTWLIPVLVFTGISFLPMLTNGFTNWDDDIYITRNPLIKGPDWNGIFTQASASNYHPLTMLTLAFNYAISETDPFSYHFVNWLLHILNTALVFLFVYKISGKKIYVAALASLIFGVHPMHVESVAWVSERKDVLYTLFFLLALLQYWRFLEGGKRSNLILCFVFFVLSLLSKPAAVILPIVLLLLDYWKGRAFNWKMLVEKIPFFILSLIFGYITIKVQSADAIVSFGIYPLWSRFFFACYTIMIYAARFFVPYPLSAFHPYPSVDALGLSVWLSPIFIIALAILLWLKRKDRLVVFSLLFFIVNLLLVVQFVSVGLTIVSERYTYVPYIGLSFLAGMWLEKYLATSSSTLIRAVPFFIAIVFGIISFQRTKVWKDGDTLWADVIKKYPGAATPRSNHANYLKGLAAMPEYKARENELLQSALEDCNVAITLKPTHIKAYENRQNIYLILKKDSLALADANTLLQMQPTNAAAAYTKGFAYMRFNMADSSLFWFNKSIAINPNADWVFNARGSLLFDKFKKFNEALADFAKAIELNPEGEYFYKRSNCYFQLGDIVNAKADAVTALQKGFMIPDSYKTALQL
;
A
#
# COMPACT_ATOMS: atom_id res chain seq x y z
N MET A 1 -94.05 4.49 -31.84
CA MET A 1 -92.90 3.91 -32.55
C MET A 1 -91.65 4.54 -32.08
N SER A 2 -90.87 3.82 -31.19
CA SER A 2 -89.72 4.33 -30.51
C SER A 2 -88.43 3.69 -31.06
N LYS A 3 -87.52 4.43 -31.62
CA LYS A 3 -86.20 3.97 -32.02
C LYS A 3 -85.24 4.08 -30.88
N LYS A 4 -84.81 2.93 -30.28
CA LYS A 4 -83.70 2.84 -29.32
C LYS A 4 -82.39 2.98 -30.06
N ASN A 5 -81.65 4.07 -29.76
CA ASN A 5 -80.24 4.20 -30.16
C ASN A 5 -79.34 3.41 -29.15
N LYS A 6 -78.66 2.38 -29.67
CA LYS A 6 -77.57 1.65 -28.95
C LYS A 6 -76.30 2.51 -29.03
N ILE A 7 -75.88 3.07 -27.91
CA ILE A 7 -74.56 3.66 -27.72
C ILE A 7 -73.56 2.51 -27.51
N LYS A 8 -72.63 2.32 -28.46
CA LYS A 8 -71.49 1.42 -28.30
C LYS A 8 -70.51 2.01 -27.30
N ALA A 9 -70.33 1.35 -26.17
CA ALA A 9 -69.25 1.64 -25.23
C ALA A 9 -67.90 1.41 -25.92
N LYS A 10 -67.13 2.50 -26.12
CA LYS A 10 -65.70 2.43 -26.48
C LYS A 10 -64.93 1.85 -25.32
N GLY A 11 -64.26 0.72 -25.54
CA GLY A 11 -63.38 0.06 -24.57
C GLY A 11 -62.29 1.00 -24.05
N LYS A 12 -62.15 1.03 -22.75
CA LYS A 12 -61.05 1.69 -22.07
C LYS A 12 -59.76 0.91 -22.43
N THR A 13 -58.93 1.49 -23.27
CA THR A 13 -57.56 1.04 -23.47
C THR A 13 -56.75 1.44 -22.22
N ASN A 14 -56.23 0.48 -21.49
CA ASN A 14 -55.26 0.67 -20.43
C ASN A 14 -53.90 1.07 -21.04
N PRO A 15 -53.38 2.27 -20.78
CA PRO A 15 -52.03 2.59 -21.14
C PRO A 15 -51.22 3.09 -19.94
N PRO A 16 -50.73 2.29 -19.01
CA PRO A 16 -49.53 2.69 -18.33
C PRO A 16 -48.39 1.65 -18.36
N GLU A 17 -48.65 0.36 -18.46
CA GLU A 17 -47.58 -0.66 -18.33
C GLU A 17 -46.55 -0.58 -19.45
N GLN A 18 -46.94 -0.51 -20.71
CA GLN A 18 -46.02 -0.42 -21.84
C GLN A 18 -45.16 0.89 -21.83
N LYS A 19 -45.74 1.98 -21.33
CA LYS A 19 -45.01 3.27 -21.22
C LYS A 19 -43.99 3.22 -20.09
N ILE A 20 -44.32 2.57 -18.97
CA ILE A 20 -43.44 2.36 -17.83
C ILE A 20 -42.32 1.38 -18.20
N GLU A 21 -42.61 0.32 -18.93
CA GLU A 21 -41.63 -0.67 -19.39
C GLU A 21 -40.65 -0.07 -20.41
N LYS A 22 -41.14 0.72 -21.39
CA LYS A 22 -40.30 1.50 -22.32
C LYS A 22 -39.40 2.51 -21.60
N ILE A 23 -39.92 3.24 -20.61
CA ILE A 23 -39.14 4.21 -19.85
C ILE A 23 -38.07 3.49 -19.03
N LYS A 24 -38.37 2.37 -18.37
CA LYS A 24 -37.40 1.55 -17.65
C LYS A 24 -36.31 0.99 -18.58
N THR A 25 -36.68 0.53 -19.78
CA THR A 25 -35.74 -0.01 -20.77
C THR A 25 -34.82 1.08 -21.33
N ILE A 26 -35.34 2.28 -21.60
CA ILE A 26 -34.54 3.44 -22.06
C ILE A 26 -33.59 3.91 -20.98
N GLN A 27 -34.02 4.01 -19.70
CA GLN A 27 -33.15 4.36 -18.58
C GLN A 27 -32.08 3.31 -18.31
N SER A 28 -32.41 2.01 -18.45
CA SER A 28 -31.45 0.92 -18.30
C SER A 28 -30.40 0.94 -19.41
N ARG A 29 -30.80 1.12 -20.68
CA ARG A 29 -29.86 1.26 -21.82
C ARG A 29 -28.92 2.46 -21.61
N SER A 30 -29.44 3.61 -21.18
CA SER A 30 -28.62 4.79 -20.90
C SER A 30 -27.63 4.57 -19.77
N PHE A 31 -27.95 3.78 -18.74
CA PHE A 31 -27.04 3.48 -17.63
C PHE A 31 -25.79 2.73 -18.12
N TRP A 32 -25.96 1.64 -18.86
CA TRP A 32 -24.85 0.83 -19.36
C TRP A 32 -24.03 1.52 -20.45
N THR A 33 -24.66 2.35 -21.28
CA THR A 33 -23.96 3.12 -22.32
C THR A 33 -22.98 4.15 -21.76
N TRP A 34 -23.15 4.58 -20.51
CA TRP A 34 -22.21 5.45 -19.82
C TRP A 34 -21.22 4.68 -18.96
N LEU A 35 -21.66 3.64 -18.25
CA LEU A 35 -20.82 2.88 -17.35
C LEU A 35 -19.73 2.10 -18.10
N ILE A 36 -20.09 1.34 -19.14
CA ILE A 36 -19.13 0.48 -19.85
C ILE A 36 -17.93 1.26 -20.39
N PRO A 37 -18.08 2.38 -21.13
CA PRO A 37 -16.95 3.17 -21.60
C PRO A 37 -16.06 3.69 -20.47
N VAL A 38 -16.64 4.10 -19.35
CA VAL A 38 -15.88 4.52 -18.16
C VAL A 38 -14.99 3.39 -17.65
N LEU A 39 -15.55 2.18 -17.49
CA LEU A 39 -14.79 1.02 -16.99
C LEU A 39 -13.71 0.57 -17.98
N VAL A 40 -14.02 0.54 -19.26
CA VAL A 40 -13.07 0.17 -20.33
C VAL A 40 -11.91 1.17 -20.36
N PHE A 41 -12.19 2.47 -20.33
CA PHE A 41 -11.15 3.49 -20.35
C PHE A 41 -10.31 3.48 -19.07
N THR A 42 -10.92 3.27 -17.90
CA THR A 42 -10.20 3.03 -16.65
C THR A 42 -9.27 1.82 -16.77
N GLY A 43 -9.78 0.68 -17.25
CA GLY A 43 -8.98 -0.53 -17.41
C GLY A 43 -7.78 -0.33 -18.34
N ILE A 44 -7.98 0.35 -19.48
CA ILE A 44 -6.90 0.66 -20.43
C ILE A 44 -5.86 1.60 -19.81
N SER A 45 -6.28 2.60 -19.04
CA SER A 45 -5.36 3.58 -18.42
C SER A 45 -4.39 2.94 -17.41
N PHE A 46 -4.75 1.78 -16.84
CA PHE A 46 -3.92 1.05 -15.89
C PHE A 46 -3.35 -0.27 -16.45
N LEU A 47 -3.60 -0.58 -17.72
CA LEU A 47 -3.19 -1.84 -18.35
C LEU A 47 -1.69 -2.17 -18.21
N PRO A 48 -0.74 -1.18 -18.32
CA PRO A 48 0.69 -1.52 -18.24
C PRO A 48 1.11 -2.14 -16.91
N MET A 49 0.37 -1.91 -15.83
CA MET A 49 0.72 -2.52 -14.53
C MET A 49 0.69 -4.05 -14.53
N LEU A 50 -0.06 -4.67 -15.45
CA LEU A 50 -0.17 -6.13 -15.54
C LEU A 50 1.14 -6.82 -15.93
N THR A 51 2.11 -6.05 -16.47
CA THR A 51 3.45 -6.54 -16.82
C THR A 51 4.53 -6.07 -15.83
N ASN A 52 4.14 -5.41 -14.74
CA ASN A 52 5.05 -4.95 -13.72
C ASN A 52 5.50 -6.10 -12.81
N GLY A 53 6.72 -5.99 -12.29
CA GLY A 53 7.23 -6.83 -11.21
C GLY A 53 6.88 -6.28 -9.82
N PHE A 54 7.53 -6.83 -8.80
CA PHE A 54 7.47 -6.30 -7.45
C PHE A 54 8.48 -5.17 -7.26
N THR A 55 8.12 -4.20 -6.41
CA THR A 55 9.03 -3.18 -5.93
C THR A 55 9.61 -3.56 -4.57
N ASN A 56 10.82 -3.09 -4.25
CA ASN A 56 11.45 -3.35 -2.96
C ASN A 56 11.13 -2.29 -1.89
N TRP A 57 9.96 -1.65 -2.00
CA TRP A 57 9.55 -0.73 -0.94
C TRP A 57 8.95 -1.52 0.23
N ASP A 58 7.80 -2.17 0.01
CA ASP A 58 7.15 -3.01 1.01
C ASP A 58 6.77 -4.41 0.45
N ASP A 59 6.85 -4.63 -0.89
CA ASP A 59 6.39 -5.88 -1.50
C ASP A 59 7.18 -7.09 -1.01
N ASP A 60 8.44 -6.89 -0.60
CA ASP A 60 9.24 -7.95 0.01
C ASP A 60 8.72 -8.34 1.41
N ILE A 61 8.26 -7.38 2.20
CA ILE A 61 7.73 -7.63 3.55
C ILE A 61 6.32 -8.24 3.49
N TYR A 62 5.51 -7.82 2.52
CA TYR A 62 4.14 -8.31 2.39
C TYR A 62 4.04 -9.62 1.63
N ILE A 63 4.97 -9.90 0.66
CA ILE A 63 4.81 -10.98 -0.30
C ILE A 63 6.04 -11.88 -0.33
N THR A 64 7.17 -11.42 -0.91
CA THR A 64 8.24 -12.34 -1.30
C THR A 64 8.99 -12.96 -0.12
N ARG A 65 9.02 -12.29 1.04
CA ARG A 65 9.67 -12.77 2.28
C ARG A 65 8.69 -13.04 3.43
N ASN A 66 7.39 -12.90 3.21
CA ASN A 66 6.41 -13.03 4.29
C ASN A 66 6.04 -14.49 4.55
N PRO A 67 6.41 -15.08 5.69
CA PRO A 67 6.07 -16.47 6.00
C PRO A 67 4.56 -16.68 6.21
N LEU A 68 3.80 -15.65 6.62
CA LEU A 68 2.36 -15.75 6.89
C LEU A 68 1.53 -16.13 5.65
N ILE A 69 2.04 -15.83 4.44
CA ILE A 69 1.31 -16.12 3.19
C ILE A 69 1.84 -17.34 2.45
N LYS A 70 3.07 -17.78 2.74
CA LYS A 70 3.73 -18.89 2.04
C LYS A 70 3.21 -20.28 2.44
N GLY A 71 2.62 -20.40 3.61
CA GLY A 71 1.85 -21.55 4.03
C GLY A 71 0.83 -21.01 5.01
N PRO A 72 -0.45 -20.84 4.63
CA PRO A 72 -1.35 -19.93 5.29
C PRO A 72 -1.46 -20.23 6.79
N ASP A 73 -0.70 -19.47 7.57
CA ASP A 73 -0.87 -19.41 9.02
C ASP A 73 -2.08 -18.51 9.32
N TRP A 74 -3.26 -19.12 9.31
CA TRP A 74 -4.53 -18.43 9.58
C TRP A 74 -4.50 -17.69 10.91
N ASN A 75 -3.92 -18.30 11.95
CA ASN A 75 -3.81 -17.65 13.25
C ASN A 75 -2.88 -16.43 13.17
N GLY A 76 -1.71 -16.57 12.58
CA GLY A 76 -0.76 -15.47 12.38
C GLY A 76 -1.36 -14.32 11.56
N ILE A 77 -2.09 -14.60 10.48
CA ILE A 77 -2.75 -13.56 9.65
C ILE A 77 -3.69 -12.69 10.49
N PHE A 78 -4.44 -13.27 11.44
CA PHE A 78 -5.41 -12.53 12.26
C PHE A 78 -4.85 -11.98 13.57
N THR A 79 -3.66 -12.40 14.00
CA THR A 79 -3.08 -11.99 15.30
C THR A 79 -1.83 -11.15 15.17
N GLN A 80 -1.13 -11.19 14.04
CA GLN A 80 0.12 -10.47 13.83
C GLN A 80 -0.06 -9.23 12.96
N ALA A 81 0.79 -8.23 13.17
CA ALA A 81 0.93 -7.07 12.30
C ALA A 81 1.97 -7.34 11.20
N SER A 82 1.75 -6.81 10.02
CA SER A 82 2.72 -6.84 8.91
C SER A 82 3.12 -5.42 8.53
N ALA A 83 4.43 -5.13 8.44
CA ALA A 83 4.97 -3.81 8.13
C ALA A 83 4.32 -2.70 8.99
N SER A 84 4.25 -2.91 10.30
CA SER A 84 3.63 -1.99 11.28
C SER A 84 2.16 -1.62 10.99
N ASN A 85 1.43 -2.53 10.33
CA ASN A 85 0.01 -2.38 10.02
C ASN A 85 -0.78 -3.65 10.40
N TYR A 86 -2.02 -3.45 10.89
CA TYR A 86 -2.97 -4.54 11.14
C TYR A 86 -4.08 -4.52 10.07
N HIS A 87 -4.02 -5.44 9.12
CA HIS A 87 -4.96 -5.54 7.99
C HIS A 87 -5.13 -7.01 7.51
N PRO A 88 -5.69 -7.86 8.38
CA PRO A 88 -5.74 -9.30 8.14
C PRO A 88 -6.46 -9.70 6.85
N LEU A 89 -7.52 -8.98 6.44
CA LEU A 89 -8.24 -9.31 5.21
C LEU A 89 -7.38 -9.03 3.95
N THR A 90 -6.55 -8.00 3.97
CA THR A 90 -5.57 -7.76 2.91
C THR A 90 -4.54 -8.89 2.85
N MET A 91 -3.97 -9.29 4.00
CA MET A 91 -3.03 -10.42 4.08
C MET A 91 -3.66 -11.72 3.57
N LEU A 92 -4.91 -11.97 3.92
CA LEU A 92 -5.67 -13.12 3.42
C LEU A 92 -5.77 -13.12 1.89
N THR A 93 -6.08 -11.97 1.26
CA THR A 93 -6.15 -11.88 -0.21
C THR A 93 -4.78 -12.05 -0.89
N LEU A 94 -3.69 -11.63 -0.24
CA LEU A 94 -2.33 -11.88 -0.73
C LEU A 94 -1.95 -13.36 -0.59
N ALA A 95 -2.34 -14.03 0.51
CA ALA A 95 -2.16 -15.46 0.68
C ALA A 95 -2.91 -16.29 -0.38
N PHE A 96 -4.11 -15.88 -0.77
CA PHE A 96 -4.82 -16.49 -1.90
C PHE A 96 -4.07 -16.32 -3.23
N ASN A 97 -3.52 -15.13 -3.51
CA ASN A 97 -2.67 -14.95 -4.68
C ASN A 97 -1.45 -15.87 -4.64
N TYR A 98 -0.77 -15.95 -3.48
CA TYR A 98 0.37 -16.82 -3.31
C TYR A 98 0.02 -18.30 -3.56
N ALA A 99 -1.10 -18.77 -3.03
CA ALA A 99 -1.56 -20.15 -3.24
C ALA A 99 -1.87 -20.49 -4.71
N ILE A 100 -2.19 -19.49 -5.55
CA ILE A 100 -2.51 -19.70 -6.98
C ILE A 100 -1.27 -19.58 -7.86
N SER A 101 -0.38 -18.65 -7.57
CA SER A 101 0.70 -18.23 -8.48
C SER A 101 2.03 -17.98 -7.77
N GLU A 102 2.16 -18.39 -6.52
CA GLU A 102 3.36 -18.16 -5.71
C GLU A 102 3.84 -16.71 -5.77
N THR A 103 5.01 -16.45 -6.33
CA THR A 103 5.59 -15.11 -6.49
C THR A 103 5.48 -14.55 -7.91
N ASP A 104 4.58 -15.07 -8.76
CA ASP A 104 4.29 -14.44 -10.06
C ASP A 104 3.54 -13.12 -9.86
N PRO A 105 4.13 -11.95 -10.20
CA PRO A 105 3.52 -10.64 -9.95
C PRO A 105 2.22 -10.40 -10.72
N PHE A 106 2.03 -11.05 -11.87
CA PHE A 106 0.86 -10.84 -12.73
C PHE A 106 -0.46 -10.99 -11.96
N SER A 107 -0.60 -12.08 -11.18
CA SER A 107 -1.84 -12.35 -10.46
C SER A 107 -2.17 -11.27 -9.41
N TYR A 108 -1.15 -10.74 -8.76
CA TYR A 108 -1.29 -9.68 -7.75
C TYR A 108 -1.72 -8.36 -8.38
N HIS A 109 -1.08 -7.97 -9.47
CA HIS A 109 -1.45 -6.77 -10.23
C HIS A 109 -2.85 -6.91 -10.84
N PHE A 110 -3.20 -8.09 -11.37
CA PHE A 110 -4.53 -8.34 -11.93
C PHE A 110 -5.64 -8.14 -10.90
N VAL A 111 -5.47 -8.63 -9.68
CA VAL A 111 -6.48 -8.43 -8.62
C VAL A 111 -6.59 -6.95 -8.23
N ASN A 112 -5.47 -6.20 -8.11
CA ASN A 112 -5.54 -4.76 -7.85
C ASN A 112 -6.24 -4.00 -8.99
N TRP A 113 -5.92 -4.33 -10.23
CA TRP A 113 -6.54 -3.76 -11.41
C TRP A 113 -8.06 -4.01 -11.45
N LEU A 114 -8.47 -5.26 -11.19
CA LEU A 114 -9.89 -5.63 -11.12
C LEU A 114 -10.62 -4.89 -9.99
N LEU A 115 -10.03 -4.81 -8.80
CA LEU A 115 -10.57 -4.07 -7.66
C LEU A 115 -10.74 -2.59 -7.99
N HIS A 116 -9.80 -1.98 -8.72
CA HIS A 116 -9.91 -0.58 -9.14
C HIS A 116 -11.07 -0.35 -10.12
N ILE A 117 -11.25 -1.25 -11.09
CA ILE A 117 -12.40 -1.21 -12.01
C ILE A 117 -13.72 -1.37 -11.25
N LEU A 118 -13.79 -2.31 -10.29
CA LEU A 118 -14.97 -2.48 -9.44
C LEU A 118 -15.24 -1.24 -8.57
N ASN A 119 -14.20 -0.64 -7.99
CA ASN A 119 -14.34 0.61 -7.25
C ASN A 119 -14.87 1.74 -8.13
N THR A 120 -14.38 1.86 -9.37
CA THR A 120 -14.88 2.84 -10.35
C THR A 120 -16.36 2.62 -10.65
N ALA A 121 -16.80 1.36 -10.81
CA ALA A 121 -18.22 1.02 -10.96
C ALA A 121 -19.04 1.38 -9.72
N LEU A 122 -18.50 1.13 -8.51
CA LEU A 122 -19.16 1.50 -7.26
C LEU A 122 -19.24 3.01 -7.05
N VAL A 123 -18.20 3.77 -7.44
CA VAL A 123 -18.24 5.24 -7.45
C VAL A 123 -19.31 5.74 -8.40
N PHE A 124 -19.40 5.17 -9.62
CA PHE A 124 -20.48 5.50 -10.55
C PHE A 124 -21.86 5.27 -9.91
N LEU A 125 -22.08 4.10 -9.33
CA LEU A 125 -23.35 3.75 -8.69
C LEU A 125 -23.66 4.65 -7.48
N PHE A 126 -22.67 4.92 -6.64
CA PHE A 126 -22.80 5.77 -5.47
C PHE A 126 -23.18 7.21 -5.86
N VAL A 127 -22.40 7.81 -6.78
CA VAL A 127 -22.66 9.17 -7.28
C VAL A 127 -24.01 9.23 -8.02
N TYR A 128 -24.35 8.22 -8.82
CA TYR A 128 -25.66 8.13 -9.46
C TYR A 128 -26.81 8.20 -8.43
N LYS A 129 -26.67 7.47 -7.33
CA LYS A 129 -27.67 7.45 -6.26
C LYS A 129 -27.77 8.80 -5.53
N ILE A 130 -26.64 9.34 -5.06
CA ILE A 130 -26.64 10.57 -4.26
C ILE A 130 -26.93 11.83 -5.08
N SER A 131 -26.69 11.82 -6.39
CA SER A 131 -27.01 12.94 -7.30
C SER A 131 -28.49 13.00 -7.71
N GLY A 132 -29.34 12.08 -7.24
CA GLY A 132 -30.72 11.99 -7.71
C GLY A 132 -30.84 11.39 -9.11
N LYS A 133 -30.02 10.39 -9.42
CA LYS A 133 -29.97 9.62 -10.67
C LYS A 133 -29.48 10.43 -11.89
N LYS A 134 -28.61 11.42 -11.67
CA LYS A 134 -28.00 12.19 -12.75
C LYS A 134 -26.84 11.42 -13.37
N ILE A 135 -27.10 10.83 -14.53
CA ILE A 135 -26.18 9.88 -15.16
C ILE A 135 -24.89 10.53 -15.63
N TYR A 136 -24.97 11.77 -16.15
CA TYR A 136 -23.81 12.53 -16.58
C TYR A 136 -22.85 12.84 -15.40
N VAL A 137 -23.41 13.23 -14.24
CA VAL A 137 -22.63 13.45 -13.01
C VAL A 137 -21.93 12.17 -12.56
N ALA A 138 -22.64 11.04 -12.58
CA ALA A 138 -22.10 9.76 -12.22
C ALA A 138 -20.95 9.32 -13.14
N ALA A 139 -21.17 9.46 -14.46
CA ALA A 139 -20.16 9.12 -15.45
C ALA A 139 -18.90 9.98 -15.32
N LEU A 140 -19.07 11.30 -15.20
CA LEU A 140 -17.93 12.20 -15.06
C LEU A 140 -17.15 11.97 -13.76
N ALA A 141 -17.85 11.88 -12.62
CA ALA A 141 -17.19 11.69 -11.33
C ALA A 141 -16.45 10.35 -11.26
N SER A 142 -17.05 9.27 -11.77
CA SER A 142 -16.40 7.96 -11.81
C SER A 142 -15.28 7.89 -12.84
N LEU A 143 -15.39 8.59 -13.96
CA LEU A 143 -14.33 8.68 -14.95
C LEU A 143 -13.11 9.42 -14.37
N ILE A 144 -13.30 10.59 -13.74
CA ILE A 144 -12.21 11.30 -13.06
C ILE A 144 -11.57 10.40 -12.00
N PHE A 145 -12.36 9.76 -11.15
CA PHE A 145 -11.85 8.81 -10.15
C PHE A 145 -11.05 7.66 -10.80
N GLY A 146 -11.60 7.04 -11.84
CA GLY A 146 -11.02 5.88 -12.50
C GLY A 146 -9.69 6.14 -13.20
N VAL A 147 -9.46 7.37 -13.69
CA VAL A 147 -8.24 7.67 -14.46
C VAL A 147 -7.32 8.69 -13.80
N HIS A 148 -7.58 9.08 -12.56
CA HIS A 148 -6.80 10.14 -11.90
C HIS A 148 -5.36 9.70 -11.64
N PRO A 149 -4.32 10.46 -12.07
CA PRO A 149 -2.93 10.05 -11.91
C PRO A 149 -2.47 9.85 -10.45
N MET A 150 -3.09 10.56 -9.51
CA MET A 150 -2.84 10.38 -8.08
C MET A 150 -3.30 9.03 -7.52
N HIS A 151 -4.07 8.24 -8.28
CA HIS A 151 -4.53 6.91 -7.87
C HIS A 151 -3.59 5.78 -8.31
N VAL A 152 -2.56 6.10 -9.12
CA VAL A 152 -1.63 5.09 -9.64
C VAL A 152 -0.88 4.40 -8.51
N GLU A 153 -0.45 5.10 -7.48
CA GLU A 153 0.21 4.52 -6.31
C GLU A 153 -0.68 3.48 -5.61
N SER A 154 -1.97 3.77 -5.37
CA SER A 154 -2.91 2.83 -4.75
C SER A 154 -3.18 1.57 -5.57
N VAL A 155 -3.04 1.64 -6.89
CA VAL A 155 -3.46 0.58 -7.81
C VAL A 155 -2.27 -0.23 -8.32
N ALA A 156 -1.21 0.45 -8.79
CA ALA A 156 -0.05 -0.19 -9.40
C ALA A 156 0.93 -0.78 -8.38
N TRP A 157 0.99 -0.26 -7.17
CA TRP A 157 1.80 -0.84 -6.10
C TRP A 157 1.06 -2.01 -5.46
N VAL A 158 1.64 -3.22 -5.52
CA VAL A 158 0.96 -4.44 -5.03
C VAL A 158 0.64 -4.35 -3.54
N SER A 159 1.56 -3.87 -2.70
CA SER A 159 1.36 -3.72 -1.25
C SER A 159 0.24 -2.75 -0.88
N GLU A 160 -0.19 -1.86 -1.79
CA GLU A 160 -1.35 -1.01 -1.59
C GLU A 160 -2.68 -1.69 -2.00
N ARG A 161 -2.68 -3.03 -2.15
CA ARG A 161 -3.91 -3.85 -2.17
C ARG A 161 -4.91 -3.40 -1.11
N LYS A 162 -4.39 -3.03 0.05
CA LYS A 162 -5.16 -2.51 1.17
C LYS A 162 -6.00 -1.30 0.80
N ASP A 163 -5.55 -0.42 -0.11
CA ASP A 163 -6.29 0.77 -0.53
C ASP A 163 -7.49 0.43 -1.41
N VAL A 164 -7.28 -0.37 -2.43
CA VAL A 164 -8.36 -0.76 -3.34
C VAL A 164 -9.36 -1.70 -2.68
N LEU A 165 -8.91 -2.54 -1.74
CA LEU A 165 -9.77 -3.48 -1.02
C LEU A 165 -10.65 -2.80 0.04
N TYR A 166 -10.06 -1.92 0.89
CA TYR A 166 -10.88 -1.22 1.88
C TYR A 166 -11.90 -0.31 1.21
N THR A 167 -11.53 0.34 0.09
CA THR A 167 -12.43 1.23 -0.65
C THR A 167 -13.61 0.47 -1.25
N LEU A 168 -13.41 -0.77 -1.72
CA LEU A 168 -14.49 -1.64 -2.17
C LEU A 168 -15.57 -1.77 -1.08
N PHE A 169 -15.17 -2.19 0.11
CA PHE A 169 -16.10 -2.39 1.23
C PHE A 169 -16.62 -1.06 1.79
N PHE A 170 -15.82 -0.01 1.78
CA PHE A 170 -16.23 1.33 2.17
C PHE A 170 -17.39 1.84 1.28
N LEU A 171 -17.26 1.73 -0.04
CA LEU A 171 -18.29 2.11 -0.99
C LEU A 171 -19.55 1.24 -0.89
N LEU A 172 -19.37 -0.07 -0.67
CA LEU A 172 -20.51 -0.97 -0.41
C LEU A 172 -21.25 -0.55 0.87
N ALA A 173 -20.53 -0.18 1.93
CA ALA A 173 -21.13 0.33 3.15
C ALA A 173 -21.92 1.63 2.91
N LEU A 174 -21.34 2.60 2.17
CA LEU A 174 -22.03 3.85 1.81
C LEU A 174 -23.28 3.60 0.98
N LEU A 175 -23.24 2.67 0.03
CA LEU A 175 -24.39 2.29 -0.79
C LEU A 175 -25.51 1.63 0.03
N GLN A 176 -25.17 0.76 0.99
CA GLN A 176 -26.16 0.17 1.88
C GLN A 176 -26.76 1.21 2.83
N TYR A 177 -25.93 2.11 3.35
CA TYR A 177 -26.42 3.20 4.18
C TYR A 177 -27.34 4.13 3.40
N TRP A 178 -27.01 4.46 2.16
CA TRP A 178 -27.88 5.28 1.29
C TRP A 178 -29.22 4.59 1.03
N ARG A 179 -29.23 3.26 0.77
CA ARG A 179 -30.48 2.50 0.65
C ARG A 179 -31.33 2.59 1.93
N PHE A 180 -30.69 2.51 3.09
CA PHE A 180 -31.37 2.69 4.37
C PHE A 180 -32.02 4.08 4.47
N LEU A 181 -31.34 5.14 4.07
CA LEU A 181 -31.86 6.52 4.04
C LEU A 181 -33.00 6.72 3.01
N GLU A 182 -33.06 5.93 1.95
CA GLU A 182 -34.15 5.93 0.97
C GLU A 182 -35.41 5.17 1.45
N GLY A 183 -35.50 4.81 2.72
CA GLY A 183 -36.63 4.06 3.28
C GLY A 183 -36.42 2.53 3.26
N GLY A 184 -35.15 2.09 3.12
CA GLY A 184 -34.78 0.70 3.16
C GLY A 184 -34.97 0.06 4.54
N LYS A 185 -34.86 -1.28 4.58
CA LYS A 185 -35.02 -2.09 5.81
C LYS A 185 -33.81 -1.91 6.73
N ARG A 186 -33.98 -2.24 8.04
CA ARG A 186 -32.87 -2.29 9.01
C ARG A 186 -31.73 -3.23 8.56
N SER A 187 -32.02 -4.25 7.77
CA SER A 187 -31.00 -5.11 7.15
C SER A 187 -29.96 -4.34 6.32
N ASN A 188 -30.33 -3.22 5.72
CA ASN A 188 -29.37 -2.38 5.01
C ASN A 188 -28.37 -1.71 5.97
N LEU A 189 -28.79 -1.32 7.18
CA LEU A 189 -27.89 -0.79 8.20
C LEU A 189 -26.96 -1.89 8.75
N ILE A 190 -27.47 -3.12 8.93
CA ILE A 190 -26.66 -4.28 9.33
C ILE A 190 -25.63 -4.60 8.24
N LEU A 191 -26.02 -4.65 6.96
CA LEU A 191 -25.09 -4.87 5.85
C LEU A 191 -24.06 -3.74 5.75
N CYS A 192 -24.45 -2.48 6.01
CA CYS A 192 -23.51 -1.36 6.10
C CYS A 192 -22.46 -1.64 7.19
N PHE A 193 -22.87 -2.11 8.36
CA PHE A 193 -21.96 -2.45 9.46
C PHE A 193 -21.04 -3.62 9.10
N VAL A 194 -21.56 -4.68 8.47
CA VAL A 194 -20.73 -5.81 7.98
C VAL A 194 -19.66 -5.33 7.00
N PHE A 195 -20.04 -4.53 6.00
CA PHE A 195 -19.06 -3.98 5.05
C PHE A 195 -18.07 -3.02 5.73
N PHE A 196 -18.49 -2.30 6.76
CA PHE A 196 -17.57 -1.48 7.55
C PHE A 196 -16.53 -2.34 8.28
N VAL A 197 -16.92 -3.46 8.90
CA VAL A 197 -15.98 -4.42 9.50
C VAL A 197 -14.99 -4.94 8.48
N LEU A 198 -15.45 -5.37 7.30
CA LEU A 198 -14.57 -5.84 6.22
C LEU A 198 -13.62 -4.73 5.72
N SER A 199 -14.10 -3.49 5.68
CA SER A 199 -13.28 -2.33 5.33
C SER A 199 -12.17 -2.09 6.36
N LEU A 200 -12.48 -2.14 7.66
CA LEU A 200 -11.51 -2.01 8.76
C LEU A 200 -10.46 -3.12 8.75
N LEU A 201 -10.89 -4.37 8.52
CA LEU A 201 -9.98 -5.51 8.40
C LEU A 201 -9.10 -5.45 7.14
N SER A 202 -9.47 -4.64 6.15
CA SER A 202 -8.66 -4.39 4.95
C SER A 202 -7.66 -3.25 5.15
N LYS A 203 -8.09 -2.13 5.75
CA LYS A 203 -7.23 -0.99 6.12
C LYS A 203 -7.85 -0.19 7.27
N PRO A 204 -7.12 0.08 8.36
CA PRO A 204 -7.64 0.85 9.49
C PRO A 204 -8.11 2.27 9.14
N ALA A 205 -7.72 2.83 7.99
CA ALA A 205 -8.19 4.14 7.52
C ALA A 205 -9.74 4.22 7.44
N ALA A 206 -10.43 3.09 7.35
CA ALA A 206 -11.88 3.01 7.38
C ALA A 206 -12.54 3.51 8.69
N VAL A 207 -11.79 3.74 9.78
CA VAL A 207 -12.32 4.28 11.06
C VAL A 207 -13.07 5.61 10.89
N ILE A 208 -12.86 6.32 9.78
CA ILE A 208 -13.52 7.58 9.46
C ILE A 208 -14.98 7.40 8.99
N LEU A 209 -15.41 6.18 8.64
CA LEU A 209 -16.73 5.92 8.05
C LEU A 209 -17.90 6.49 8.87
N PRO A 210 -17.97 6.36 10.21
CA PRO A 210 -19.11 6.90 10.97
C PRO A 210 -19.32 8.41 10.74
N ILE A 211 -18.26 9.17 10.58
CA ILE A 211 -18.33 10.61 10.29
C ILE A 211 -18.86 10.84 8.85
N VAL A 212 -18.44 10.00 7.90
CA VAL A 212 -18.96 10.05 6.53
C VAL A 212 -20.44 9.67 6.47
N LEU A 213 -20.91 8.74 7.31
CA LEU A 213 -22.35 8.42 7.43
C LEU A 213 -23.15 9.64 7.93
N LEU A 214 -22.59 10.43 8.88
CA LEU A 214 -23.23 11.70 9.31
C LEU A 214 -23.27 12.73 8.18
N LEU A 215 -22.24 12.79 7.33
CA LEU A 215 -22.26 13.65 6.13
C LEU A 215 -23.32 13.22 5.13
N LEU A 216 -23.58 11.90 4.98
CA LEU A 216 -24.66 11.40 4.13
C LEU A 216 -26.07 11.75 4.72
N ASP A 217 -26.24 11.71 6.04
CA ASP A 217 -27.47 12.20 6.69
C ASP A 217 -27.68 13.70 6.38
N TYR A 218 -26.63 14.50 6.52
CA TYR A 218 -26.65 15.92 6.20
C TYR A 218 -27.00 16.17 4.72
N TRP A 219 -26.36 15.43 3.79
CA TRP A 219 -26.64 15.53 2.35
C TRP A 219 -28.08 15.17 2.02
N LYS A 220 -28.60 14.09 2.61
CA LYS A 220 -30.00 13.66 2.44
C LYS A 220 -30.99 14.65 3.05
N GLY A 221 -30.55 15.50 3.97
CA GLY A 221 -31.41 16.44 4.69
C GLY A 221 -32.19 15.79 5.83
N ARG A 222 -31.66 14.72 6.40
CA ARG A 222 -32.22 14.07 7.58
C ARG A 222 -32.13 15.01 8.79
N ALA A 223 -33.22 15.16 9.53
CA ALA A 223 -33.21 15.94 10.75
C ALA A 223 -32.27 15.35 11.79
N PHE A 224 -31.47 16.21 12.43
CA PHE A 224 -30.59 15.82 13.52
C PHE A 224 -31.45 15.46 14.75
N ASN A 225 -31.41 14.21 15.14
CA ASN A 225 -32.11 13.69 16.32
C ASN A 225 -31.33 12.56 16.99
N TRP A 226 -31.74 12.21 18.20
CA TRP A 226 -31.07 11.19 18.99
C TRP A 226 -31.02 9.80 18.31
N LYS A 227 -32.08 9.41 17.60
CA LYS A 227 -32.11 8.13 16.87
C LYS A 227 -31.01 8.06 15.81
N MET A 228 -30.76 9.17 15.12
CA MET A 228 -29.69 9.27 14.13
C MET A 228 -28.29 9.01 14.75
N LEU A 229 -28.05 9.49 15.98
CA LEU A 229 -26.80 9.25 16.69
C LEU A 229 -26.67 7.82 17.20
N VAL A 230 -27.74 7.30 17.81
CA VAL A 230 -27.76 5.91 18.35
C VAL A 230 -27.46 4.88 17.27
N GLU A 231 -27.95 5.08 16.04
CA GLU A 231 -27.64 4.20 14.89
C GLU A 231 -26.14 4.11 14.58
N LYS A 232 -25.35 5.13 14.92
CA LYS A 232 -23.92 5.19 14.65
C LYS A 232 -23.04 4.76 15.83
N ILE A 233 -23.60 4.60 17.04
CA ILE A 233 -22.82 4.19 18.22
C ILE A 233 -21.98 2.92 17.96
N PRO A 234 -22.52 1.83 17.38
CA PRO A 234 -21.71 0.64 17.10
C PRO A 234 -20.53 0.92 16.15
N PHE A 235 -20.74 1.80 15.17
CA PHE A 235 -19.68 2.20 14.23
C PHE A 235 -18.58 3.00 14.94
N PHE A 236 -18.94 3.96 15.80
CA PHE A 236 -17.96 4.74 16.56
C PHE A 236 -17.18 3.88 17.56
N ILE A 237 -17.85 2.95 18.27
CA ILE A 237 -17.17 2.03 19.18
C ILE A 237 -16.13 1.21 18.43
N LEU A 238 -16.49 0.64 17.28
CA LEU A 238 -15.56 -0.16 16.49
C LEU A 238 -14.42 0.69 15.91
N SER A 239 -14.71 1.93 15.49
CA SER A 239 -13.68 2.88 15.06
C SER A 239 -12.66 3.19 16.16
N LEU A 240 -13.11 3.37 17.41
CA LEU A 240 -12.23 3.61 18.55
C LEU A 240 -11.34 2.38 18.85
N ILE A 241 -11.91 1.18 18.79
CA ILE A 241 -11.16 -0.07 18.99
C ILE A 241 -10.04 -0.20 17.94
N PHE A 242 -10.38 -0.08 16.64
CA PHE A 242 -9.41 -0.18 15.56
C PHE A 242 -8.42 0.99 15.55
N GLY A 243 -8.85 2.19 15.94
CA GLY A 243 -7.97 3.35 16.15
C GLY A 243 -6.91 3.06 17.22
N TYR A 244 -7.32 2.50 18.37
CA TYR A 244 -6.41 2.10 19.44
C TYR A 244 -5.41 1.02 18.98
N ILE A 245 -5.89 -0.04 18.31
CA ILE A 245 -5.04 -1.10 17.75
C ILE A 245 -4.00 -0.50 16.79
N THR A 246 -4.44 0.40 15.89
CA THR A 246 -3.57 1.04 14.91
C THR A 246 -2.47 1.87 15.57
N ILE A 247 -2.81 2.71 16.55
CA ILE A 247 -1.85 3.52 17.29
C ILE A 247 -0.84 2.61 17.99
N LYS A 248 -1.29 1.55 18.66
CA LYS A 248 -0.42 0.60 19.36
C LYS A 248 0.55 -0.11 18.40
N VAL A 249 0.09 -0.53 17.23
CA VAL A 249 0.92 -1.22 16.23
C VAL A 249 1.91 -0.24 15.58
N GLN A 250 1.49 0.97 15.23
CA GLN A 250 2.35 1.95 14.55
C GLN A 250 3.31 2.68 15.48
N SER A 251 3.02 2.77 16.78
CA SER A 251 3.90 3.46 17.75
C SER A 251 5.26 2.80 17.91
N ALA A 252 5.40 1.53 17.54
CA ALA A 252 6.68 0.82 17.63
C ALA A 252 7.71 1.35 16.61
N ASP A 253 7.29 1.62 15.34
CA ASP A 253 8.25 1.90 14.27
C ASP A 253 7.86 3.04 13.31
N ALA A 254 6.56 3.35 13.17
CA ALA A 254 6.08 4.21 12.10
C ALA A 254 5.85 5.67 12.53
N ILE A 255 5.54 5.94 13.80
CA ILE A 255 5.26 7.29 14.29
C ILE A 255 6.57 8.02 14.56
N VAL A 256 6.79 9.12 13.83
CA VAL A 256 7.96 9.97 13.98
C VAL A 256 7.91 10.73 15.33
N SER A 257 9.00 10.72 16.08
CA SER A 257 9.07 11.38 17.38
C SER A 257 8.81 12.89 17.30
N PHE A 258 8.25 13.46 18.38
CA PHE A 258 8.02 14.91 18.46
C PHE A 258 9.33 15.73 18.51
N GLY A 259 10.46 15.10 18.86
CA GLY A 259 11.77 15.74 18.83
C GLY A 259 12.27 16.06 17.43
N ILE A 260 11.85 15.28 16.40
CA ILE A 260 12.25 15.51 15.01
C ILE A 260 11.40 16.61 14.35
N TYR A 261 10.07 16.56 14.57
CA TYR A 261 9.13 17.55 14.03
C TYR A 261 8.31 18.14 15.18
N PRO A 262 8.65 19.35 15.67
CA PRO A 262 7.90 20.02 16.73
C PRO A 262 6.46 20.36 16.30
N LEU A 263 5.57 20.54 17.27
CA LEU A 263 4.13 20.67 17.03
C LEU A 263 3.76 21.80 16.06
N TRP A 264 4.49 22.93 16.11
CA TRP A 264 4.26 24.02 15.19
C TRP A 264 4.52 23.63 13.72
N SER A 265 5.59 22.89 13.43
CA SER A 265 5.89 22.43 12.07
C SER A 265 4.84 21.43 11.57
N ARG A 266 4.32 20.56 12.44
CA ARG A 266 3.24 19.61 12.12
C ARG A 266 1.95 20.32 11.75
N PHE A 267 1.63 21.43 12.40
CA PHE A 267 0.50 22.29 12.00
C PHE A 267 0.66 22.79 10.56
N PHE A 268 1.83 23.33 10.21
CA PHE A 268 2.11 23.75 8.84
C PHE A 268 2.11 22.59 7.85
N PHE A 269 2.65 21.43 8.23
CA PHE A 269 2.62 20.23 7.39
C PHE A 269 1.17 19.76 7.15
N ALA A 270 0.31 19.79 8.14
CA ALA A 270 -1.10 19.46 7.98
C ALA A 270 -1.81 20.42 7.03
N CYS A 271 -1.60 21.72 7.17
CA CYS A 271 -2.14 22.73 6.25
C CYS A 271 -1.62 22.52 4.82
N TYR A 272 -0.32 22.29 4.68
CA TYR A 272 0.34 22.08 3.39
C TYR A 272 -0.19 20.83 2.68
N THR A 273 -0.35 19.72 3.39
CA THR A 273 -0.86 18.47 2.78
C THR A 273 -2.27 18.61 2.26
N ILE A 274 -3.19 19.25 2.99
CA ILE A 274 -4.55 19.51 2.51
C ILE A 274 -4.52 20.41 1.27
N MET A 275 -3.71 21.47 1.29
CA MET A 275 -3.56 22.37 0.14
C MET A 275 -3.02 21.63 -1.10
N ILE A 276 -1.97 20.83 -0.93
CA ILE A 276 -1.37 20.09 -2.04
C ILE A 276 -2.35 19.05 -2.61
N TYR A 277 -3.07 18.31 -1.77
CA TYR A 277 -4.06 17.36 -2.27
C TYR A 277 -5.21 18.08 -3.02
N ALA A 278 -5.66 19.22 -2.54
CA ALA A 278 -6.67 20.02 -3.27
C ALA A 278 -6.12 20.53 -4.62
N ALA A 279 -4.89 21.04 -4.67
CA ALA A 279 -4.25 21.51 -5.90
C ALA A 279 -4.01 20.38 -6.91
N ARG A 280 -3.54 19.22 -6.46
CA ARG A 280 -3.24 18.06 -7.31
C ARG A 280 -4.48 17.35 -7.86
N PHE A 281 -5.65 17.62 -7.34
CA PHE A 281 -6.91 17.22 -7.98
C PHE A 281 -7.08 17.86 -9.37
N PHE A 282 -6.60 19.08 -9.55
CA PHE A 282 -6.67 19.80 -10.83
C PHE A 282 -5.40 19.64 -11.66
N VAL A 283 -4.24 19.68 -11.00
CA VAL A 283 -2.91 19.59 -11.64
C VAL A 283 -2.08 18.54 -10.91
N PRO A 284 -2.17 17.26 -11.33
CA PRO A 284 -1.47 16.14 -10.68
C PRO A 284 0.04 16.15 -11.03
N TYR A 285 0.76 17.16 -10.54
CA TYR A 285 2.20 17.33 -10.78
C TYR A 285 2.86 18.04 -9.58
N PRO A 286 4.11 17.66 -9.23
CA PRO A 286 4.83 16.46 -9.67
C PRO A 286 4.25 15.19 -9.00
N LEU A 287 4.27 14.07 -9.77
CA LEU A 287 3.96 12.74 -9.26
C LEU A 287 5.26 12.06 -8.79
N SER A 288 5.26 11.45 -7.61
CA SER A 288 6.41 10.71 -7.08
C SER A 288 5.97 9.68 -6.06
N ALA A 289 6.61 8.51 -6.03
CA ALA A 289 6.38 7.52 -4.99
C ALA A 289 6.86 8.01 -3.60
N PHE A 290 7.77 8.98 -3.57
CA PHE A 290 8.34 9.52 -2.34
C PHE A 290 8.39 11.04 -2.40
N HIS A 291 7.78 11.71 -1.44
CA HIS A 291 7.85 13.16 -1.25
C HIS A 291 8.50 13.43 0.13
N PRO A 292 9.79 13.78 0.18
CA PRO A 292 10.50 13.96 1.44
C PRO A 292 9.92 15.11 2.27
N TYR A 293 10.00 14.98 3.60
CA TYR A 293 9.73 16.12 4.46
C TYR A 293 10.76 17.23 4.19
N PRO A 294 10.32 18.50 4.14
CA PRO A 294 11.24 19.62 4.10
C PRO A 294 12.01 19.71 5.42
N SER A 295 13.24 20.24 5.39
CA SER A 295 13.95 20.61 6.61
C SER A 295 13.14 21.64 7.38
N VAL A 296 13.04 21.46 8.70
CA VAL A 296 12.32 22.41 9.59
C VAL A 296 12.98 23.79 9.56
N ASP A 297 14.30 23.83 9.37
CA ASP A 297 15.09 25.07 9.33
C ASP A 297 15.01 25.79 7.96
N ALA A 298 14.47 25.12 6.93
CA ALA A 298 14.40 25.63 5.57
C ALA A 298 13.03 25.34 4.91
N LEU A 299 11.96 25.72 5.59
CA LEU A 299 10.61 25.55 5.05
C LEU A 299 10.38 26.46 3.84
N GLY A 300 9.96 25.89 2.72
CA GLY A 300 9.60 26.65 1.53
C GLY A 300 8.38 27.55 1.73
N LEU A 301 8.28 28.60 0.92
CA LEU A 301 7.19 29.59 0.98
C LEU A 301 5.79 28.95 0.90
N SER A 302 5.64 27.88 0.12
CA SER A 302 4.37 27.16 -0.01
C SER A 302 3.90 26.53 1.30
N VAL A 303 4.83 26.08 2.16
CA VAL A 303 4.52 25.54 3.49
C VAL A 303 4.08 26.67 4.41
N TRP A 304 4.81 27.81 4.43
CA TRP A 304 4.45 28.98 5.25
C TRP A 304 3.12 29.60 4.87
N LEU A 305 2.76 29.64 3.57
CA LEU A 305 1.52 30.20 3.09
C LEU A 305 0.32 29.23 3.18
N SER A 306 0.54 27.96 3.46
CA SER A 306 -0.53 26.95 3.47
C SER A 306 -1.65 27.20 4.50
N PRO A 307 -1.44 27.82 5.68
CA PRO A 307 -2.53 28.19 6.57
C PRO A 307 -3.52 29.20 5.95
N ILE A 308 -3.04 30.07 5.06
CA ILE A 308 -3.93 31.02 4.33
C ILE A 308 -4.93 30.26 3.48
N PHE A 309 -4.50 29.18 2.81
CA PHE A 309 -5.40 28.31 2.06
C PHE A 309 -6.47 27.68 2.98
N ILE A 310 -6.09 27.21 4.17
CA ILE A 310 -7.04 26.63 5.13
C ILE A 310 -8.04 27.68 5.63
N ILE A 311 -7.59 28.91 5.89
CA ILE A 311 -8.48 30.03 6.26
C ILE A 311 -9.43 30.33 5.11
N ALA A 312 -8.94 30.42 3.87
CA ALA A 312 -9.78 30.66 2.70
C ALA A 312 -10.83 29.54 2.50
N LEU A 313 -10.43 28.28 2.71
CA LEU A 313 -11.34 27.13 2.66
C LEU A 313 -12.41 27.19 3.76
N ALA A 314 -12.04 27.59 4.97
CA ALA A 314 -12.98 27.79 6.08
C ALA A 314 -13.97 28.93 5.80
N ILE A 315 -13.49 30.07 5.26
CA ILE A 315 -14.33 31.19 4.82
C ILE A 315 -15.28 30.73 3.71
N LEU A 316 -14.80 29.97 2.72
CA LEU A 316 -15.63 29.43 1.65
C LEU A 316 -16.77 28.55 2.23
N LEU A 317 -16.44 27.64 3.13
CA LEU A 317 -17.42 26.79 3.81
C LEU A 317 -18.42 27.60 4.61
N TRP A 318 -17.99 28.66 5.30
CA TRP A 318 -18.87 29.54 6.05
C TRP A 318 -19.79 30.35 5.14
N LEU A 319 -19.27 30.92 4.06
CA LEU A 319 -20.07 31.68 3.06
C LEU A 319 -21.09 30.78 2.35
N LYS A 320 -20.68 29.52 2.06
CA LYS A 320 -21.50 28.52 1.36
C LYS A 320 -22.22 27.54 2.30
N ARG A 321 -22.30 27.84 3.62
CA ARG A 321 -22.90 26.93 4.62
C ARG A 321 -24.35 26.51 4.36
N LYS A 322 -25.09 27.27 3.53
CA LYS A 322 -26.44 26.93 3.08
C LYS A 322 -26.46 26.06 1.81
N ASP A 323 -25.35 25.97 1.08
CA ASP A 323 -25.22 25.12 -0.11
C ASP A 323 -24.75 23.74 0.31
N ARG A 324 -25.71 22.82 0.44
CA ARG A 324 -25.43 21.43 0.87
C ARG A 324 -24.42 20.71 -0.03
N LEU A 325 -24.40 21.02 -1.34
CA LEU A 325 -23.47 20.38 -2.27
C LEU A 325 -22.03 20.76 -1.94
N VAL A 326 -21.75 22.05 -1.77
CA VAL A 326 -20.40 22.54 -1.44
C VAL A 326 -19.95 21.99 -0.09
N VAL A 327 -20.81 22.09 0.93
CA VAL A 327 -20.49 21.64 2.29
C VAL A 327 -20.24 20.11 2.32
N PHE A 328 -21.14 19.32 1.74
CA PHE A 328 -20.97 17.86 1.69
C PHE A 328 -19.69 17.45 0.98
N SER A 329 -19.45 17.99 -0.21
CA SER A 329 -18.32 17.59 -1.05
C SER A 329 -16.96 17.96 -0.44
N LEU A 330 -16.83 19.19 0.08
CA LEU A 330 -15.60 19.65 0.71
C LEU A 330 -15.35 18.93 2.05
N LEU A 331 -16.39 18.72 2.86
CA LEU A 331 -16.25 17.96 4.10
C LEU A 331 -15.97 16.48 3.83
N PHE A 332 -16.54 15.88 2.78
CA PHE A 332 -16.19 14.53 2.37
C PHE A 332 -14.68 14.41 2.04
N PHE A 333 -14.14 15.36 1.27
CA PHE A 333 -12.72 15.45 0.97
C PHE A 333 -11.88 15.61 2.23
N ILE A 334 -12.18 16.61 3.09
CA ILE A 334 -11.39 16.92 4.29
C ILE A 334 -11.44 15.76 5.31
N VAL A 335 -12.64 15.25 5.60
CA VAL A 335 -12.85 14.19 6.60
C VAL A 335 -12.05 12.93 6.25
N ASN A 336 -12.04 12.51 4.97
CA ASN A 336 -11.27 11.35 4.55
C ASN A 336 -9.75 11.58 4.52
N LEU A 337 -9.27 12.82 4.66
CA LEU A 337 -7.85 13.15 4.82
C LEU A 337 -7.40 13.28 6.27
N LEU A 338 -8.31 13.44 7.25
CA LEU A 338 -7.95 13.78 8.64
C LEU A 338 -6.92 12.84 9.27
N LEU A 339 -6.94 11.56 8.92
CA LEU A 339 -6.02 10.56 9.47
C LEU A 339 -4.61 10.62 8.86
N VAL A 340 -4.43 11.31 7.74
CA VAL A 340 -3.20 11.29 6.94
C VAL A 340 -2.61 12.70 6.71
N VAL A 341 -3.17 13.72 7.34
CA VAL A 341 -2.71 15.12 7.25
C VAL A 341 -1.57 15.38 8.22
N GLN A 342 -0.57 14.62 8.32
CA GLN A 342 0.74 14.81 8.99
C GLN A 342 0.74 15.61 10.33
N PHE A 343 -0.41 15.78 10.98
CA PHE A 343 -0.50 16.30 12.34
C PHE A 343 0.11 15.29 13.33
N VAL A 344 -0.18 14.01 13.11
CA VAL A 344 0.61 12.89 13.60
C VAL A 344 1.46 12.42 12.43
N SER A 345 2.76 12.74 12.44
CA SER A 345 3.66 12.38 11.34
C SER A 345 3.91 10.88 11.36
N VAL A 346 3.46 10.20 10.31
CA VAL A 346 3.62 8.76 10.12
C VAL A 346 4.40 8.52 8.83
N GLY A 347 5.44 7.68 8.93
CA GLY A 347 6.27 7.31 7.79
C GLY A 347 7.27 8.39 7.37
N LEU A 348 7.85 8.20 6.19
CA LEU A 348 8.99 8.98 5.69
C LEU A 348 8.62 10.06 4.67
N THR A 349 7.32 10.21 4.34
CA THR A 349 6.84 11.10 3.28
C THR A 349 5.82 12.09 3.82
N ILE A 350 5.94 13.39 3.44
CA ILE A 350 4.99 14.41 3.83
C ILE A 350 3.67 14.29 3.03
N VAL A 351 3.74 13.82 1.79
CA VAL A 351 2.61 13.60 0.87
C VAL A 351 2.75 12.21 0.30
N SER A 352 1.65 11.45 0.25
CA SER A 352 1.54 10.19 -0.48
C SER A 352 0.34 10.24 -1.41
N GLU A 353 0.54 9.94 -2.69
CA GLU A 353 -0.49 10.06 -3.72
C GLU A 353 -1.71 9.19 -3.39
N ARG A 354 -1.48 8.00 -2.84
CA ARG A 354 -2.50 7.03 -2.42
C ARG A 354 -3.53 7.56 -1.43
N TYR A 355 -3.20 8.57 -0.63
CA TYR A 355 -4.14 9.12 0.34
C TYR A 355 -5.29 9.90 -0.28
N THR A 356 -5.26 10.14 -1.60
CA THR A 356 -6.32 10.82 -2.34
C THR A 356 -7.42 9.89 -2.85
N TYR A 357 -7.24 8.57 -2.77
CA TYR A 357 -8.08 7.59 -3.45
C TYR A 357 -9.58 7.70 -3.07
N VAL A 358 -9.93 7.77 -1.80
CA VAL A 358 -11.32 8.01 -1.36
C VAL A 358 -11.69 9.50 -1.33
N PRO A 359 -10.84 10.41 -0.80
CA PRO A 359 -11.17 11.84 -0.72
C PRO A 359 -11.60 12.49 -2.04
N TYR A 360 -10.98 12.10 -3.17
CA TYR A 360 -11.28 12.67 -4.47
C TYR A 360 -12.68 12.35 -5.01
N ILE A 361 -13.39 11.37 -4.44
CA ILE A 361 -14.80 11.12 -4.76
C ILE A 361 -15.66 12.36 -4.45
N GLY A 362 -15.40 13.04 -3.33
CA GLY A 362 -16.09 14.27 -2.95
C GLY A 362 -15.87 15.41 -3.93
N LEU A 363 -14.62 15.65 -4.35
CA LEU A 363 -14.27 16.70 -5.31
C LEU A 363 -14.80 16.37 -6.71
N SER A 364 -14.73 15.11 -7.13
CA SER A 364 -15.28 14.66 -8.41
C SER A 364 -16.80 14.82 -8.47
N PHE A 365 -17.48 14.53 -7.36
CA PHE A 365 -18.93 14.76 -7.24
C PHE A 365 -19.27 16.25 -7.35
N LEU A 366 -18.55 17.12 -6.65
CA LEU A 366 -18.73 18.57 -6.73
C LEU A 366 -18.55 19.09 -8.16
N ALA A 367 -17.45 18.69 -8.81
CA ALA A 367 -17.14 19.07 -10.19
C ALA A 367 -18.24 18.61 -11.16
N GLY A 368 -18.72 17.36 -11.03
CA GLY A 368 -19.79 16.81 -11.86
C GLY A 368 -21.11 17.55 -11.71
N MET A 369 -21.50 17.87 -10.46
CA MET A 369 -22.74 18.60 -10.19
C MET A 369 -22.69 20.07 -10.66
N TRP A 370 -21.56 20.76 -10.48
CA TRP A 370 -21.40 22.13 -10.98
C TRP A 370 -21.41 22.18 -12.50
N LEU A 371 -20.72 21.25 -13.14
CA LEU A 371 -20.69 21.20 -14.59
C LEU A 371 -22.08 20.91 -15.16
N GLU A 372 -22.82 19.95 -14.59
CA GLU A 372 -24.19 19.67 -15.04
C GLU A 372 -25.08 20.90 -14.90
N LYS A 373 -25.02 21.63 -13.77
CA LYS A 373 -25.76 22.87 -13.55
C LYS A 373 -25.40 23.93 -14.61
N TYR A 374 -24.11 24.07 -14.92
CA TYR A 374 -23.65 25.04 -15.93
C TYR A 374 -24.12 24.63 -17.33
N LEU A 375 -24.07 23.35 -17.68
CA LEU A 375 -24.52 22.84 -18.97
C LEU A 375 -26.04 22.92 -19.17
N ALA A 376 -26.82 23.00 -18.09
CA ALA A 376 -28.26 23.24 -18.17
C ALA A 376 -28.58 24.67 -18.69
N THR A 377 -27.64 25.62 -18.52
CA THR A 377 -27.79 27.02 -18.97
C THR A 377 -26.98 27.31 -20.24
N SER A 378 -26.07 26.42 -20.68
CA SER A 378 -25.23 26.61 -21.86
C SER A 378 -25.47 25.51 -22.90
N SER A 379 -25.68 25.90 -24.16
CA SER A 379 -25.78 24.95 -25.30
C SER A 379 -24.42 24.58 -25.91
N SER A 380 -23.30 25.09 -25.36
CA SER A 380 -21.97 24.89 -25.93
C SER A 380 -21.52 23.42 -25.84
N THR A 381 -21.35 22.81 -26.99
CA THR A 381 -20.80 21.43 -27.14
C THR A 381 -19.34 21.36 -26.68
N LEU A 382 -18.56 22.42 -26.89
CA LEU A 382 -17.17 22.51 -26.47
C LEU A 382 -17.03 22.36 -24.94
N ILE A 383 -17.85 23.08 -24.19
CA ILE A 383 -17.82 23.00 -22.71
C ILE A 383 -18.18 21.60 -22.22
N ARG A 384 -19.06 20.88 -22.92
CA ARG A 384 -19.38 19.48 -22.61
C ARG A 384 -18.20 18.53 -22.85
N ALA A 385 -17.35 18.84 -23.84
CA ALA A 385 -16.23 18.00 -24.22
C ALA A 385 -14.99 18.20 -23.30
N VAL A 386 -14.79 19.40 -22.73
CA VAL A 386 -13.60 19.72 -21.90
C VAL A 386 -13.33 18.71 -20.78
N PRO A 387 -14.30 18.26 -19.96
CA PRO A 387 -14.01 17.32 -18.87
C PRO A 387 -13.58 15.93 -19.37
N PHE A 388 -14.11 15.50 -20.53
CA PHE A 388 -13.69 14.24 -21.15
C PHE A 388 -12.28 14.36 -21.72
N PHE A 389 -11.93 15.51 -22.28
CA PHE A 389 -10.56 15.79 -22.71
C PHE A 389 -9.58 15.77 -21.52
N ILE A 390 -9.93 16.40 -20.39
CA ILE A 390 -9.13 16.34 -19.16
C ILE A 390 -8.98 14.87 -18.70
N ALA A 391 -10.07 14.09 -18.72
CA ALA A 391 -10.01 12.69 -18.35
C ALA A 391 -9.12 11.86 -19.30
N ILE A 392 -9.11 12.16 -20.60
CA ILE A 392 -8.19 11.53 -21.57
C ILE A 392 -6.74 11.85 -21.20
N VAL A 393 -6.43 13.13 -20.92
CA VAL A 393 -5.09 13.55 -20.50
C VAL A 393 -4.68 12.83 -19.20
N PHE A 394 -5.57 12.77 -18.21
CA PHE A 394 -5.31 12.03 -16.97
C PHE A 394 -5.09 10.54 -17.22
N GLY A 395 -5.88 9.91 -18.10
CA GLY A 395 -5.70 8.52 -18.48
C GLY A 395 -4.32 8.25 -19.13
N ILE A 396 -3.87 9.14 -20.02
CA ILE A 396 -2.54 9.05 -20.64
C ILE A 396 -1.43 9.20 -19.57
N ILE A 397 -1.56 10.17 -18.66
CA ILE A 397 -0.59 10.37 -17.57
C ILE A 397 -0.57 9.12 -16.67
N SER A 398 -1.73 8.57 -16.31
CA SER A 398 -1.83 7.35 -15.49
C SER A 398 -1.21 6.15 -16.19
N PHE A 399 -1.47 5.97 -17.49
CA PHE A 399 -0.87 4.92 -18.31
C PHE A 399 0.67 5.00 -18.32
N GLN A 400 1.24 6.19 -18.40
CA GLN A 400 2.68 6.37 -18.33
C GLN A 400 3.21 6.21 -16.89
N ARG A 401 2.45 6.69 -15.90
CA ARG A 401 2.85 6.61 -14.51
C ARG A 401 2.85 5.17 -13.97
N THR A 402 1.95 4.29 -14.43
CA THR A 402 1.96 2.87 -14.05
C THR A 402 3.26 2.17 -14.43
N LYS A 403 3.92 2.58 -15.52
CA LYS A 403 5.22 2.02 -15.96
C LYS A 403 6.37 2.36 -15.00
N VAL A 404 6.26 3.43 -14.24
CA VAL A 404 7.27 3.80 -13.22
C VAL A 404 7.26 2.81 -12.06
N TRP A 405 6.15 2.13 -11.82
CA TRP A 405 6.00 1.09 -10.81
C TRP A 405 6.38 -0.32 -11.32
N LYS A 406 7.15 -0.38 -12.43
CA LYS A 406 7.56 -1.63 -13.05
C LYS A 406 8.40 -2.51 -12.11
N ASP A 407 9.40 -1.91 -11.47
CA ASP A 407 10.34 -2.56 -10.57
C ASP A 407 11.03 -1.51 -9.66
N GLY A 408 11.88 -1.96 -8.75
CA GLY A 408 12.59 -1.05 -7.85
C GLY A 408 13.58 -0.13 -8.54
N ASP A 409 14.19 -0.53 -9.68
CA ASP A 409 15.13 0.31 -10.44
C ASP A 409 14.40 1.51 -11.04
N THR A 410 13.35 1.27 -11.84
CA THR A 410 12.56 2.33 -12.46
C THR A 410 11.88 3.24 -11.45
N LEU A 411 11.39 2.67 -10.32
CA LEU A 411 10.73 3.43 -9.27
C LEU A 411 11.69 4.41 -8.58
N TRP A 412 12.84 3.91 -8.11
CA TRP A 412 13.78 4.74 -7.36
C TRP A 412 14.54 5.70 -8.26
N ALA A 413 14.86 5.33 -9.51
CA ALA A 413 15.44 6.24 -10.50
C ALA A 413 14.52 7.46 -10.76
N ASP A 414 13.20 7.25 -10.90
CA ASP A 414 12.21 8.33 -11.03
C ASP A 414 12.23 9.26 -9.81
N VAL A 415 12.26 8.69 -8.59
CA VAL A 415 12.30 9.48 -7.35
C VAL A 415 13.61 10.25 -7.20
N ILE A 416 14.77 9.61 -7.44
CA ILE A 416 16.09 10.23 -7.34
C ILE A 416 16.23 11.40 -8.32
N LYS A 417 15.69 11.26 -9.53
CA LYS A 417 15.67 12.34 -10.53
C LYS A 417 14.89 13.56 -10.04
N LYS A 418 13.79 13.36 -9.32
CA LYS A 418 12.92 14.44 -8.80
C LYS A 418 13.43 15.04 -7.50
N TYR A 419 14.03 14.21 -6.65
CA TYR A 419 14.51 14.57 -5.31
C TYR A 419 15.96 14.12 -5.10
N PRO A 420 16.95 14.70 -5.86
CA PRO A 420 18.34 14.26 -5.81
C PRO A 420 18.99 14.43 -4.43
N GLY A 421 18.47 15.34 -3.59
CA GLY A 421 18.91 15.57 -2.22
C GLY A 421 18.29 14.64 -1.16
N ALA A 422 17.50 13.64 -1.56
CA ALA A 422 16.88 12.70 -0.61
C ALA A 422 17.74 11.43 -0.46
N ALA A 423 18.18 11.13 0.78
CA ALA A 423 19.03 9.97 1.07
C ALA A 423 18.27 8.63 0.97
N THR A 424 17.02 8.59 1.45
CA THR A 424 16.22 7.35 1.52
C THR A 424 16.01 6.67 0.16
N PRO A 425 15.62 7.37 -0.93
CA PRO A 425 15.46 6.75 -2.25
C PRO A 425 16.75 6.09 -2.76
N ARG A 426 17.90 6.72 -2.54
CA ARG A 426 19.21 6.16 -2.93
C ARG A 426 19.53 4.90 -2.13
N SER A 427 19.28 4.91 -0.82
CA SER A 427 19.48 3.72 0.01
C SER A 427 18.57 2.55 -0.42
N ASN A 428 17.32 2.85 -0.80
CA ASN A 428 16.39 1.83 -1.29
C ASN A 428 16.80 1.31 -2.67
N HIS A 429 17.27 2.18 -3.57
CA HIS A 429 17.81 1.80 -4.87
C HIS A 429 19.04 0.90 -4.73
N ALA A 430 19.98 1.27 -3.86
CA ALA A 430 21.14 0.44 -3.53
C ALA A 430 20.74 -0.96 -3.02
N ASN A 431 19.71 -1.03 -2.16
CA ASN A 431 19.21 -2.31 -1.68
C ASN A 431 18.59 -3.16 -2.81
N TYR A 432 17.90 -2.52 -3.75
CA TYR A 432 17.36 -3.19 -4.94
C TYR A 432 18.46 -3.75 -5.83
N LEU A 433 19.43 -2.91 -6.21
CA LEU A 433 20.56 -3.32 -7.06
C LEU A 433 21.38 -4.45 -6.42
N LYS A 434 21.61 -4.39 -5.11
CA LYS A 434 22.25 -5.48 -4.35
C LYS A 434 21.42 -6.76 -4.42
N GLY A 435 20.10 -6.67 -4.36
CA GLY A 435 19.18 -7.81 -4.51
C GLY A 435 19.28 -8.42 -5.90
N LEU A 436 19.30 -7.61 -6.96
CA LEU A 436 19.49 -8.08 -8.35
C LEU A 436 20.85 -8.78 -8.52
N ALA A 437 21.92 -8.21 -7.96
CA ALA A 437 23.27 -8.80 -8.04
C ALA A 437 23.36 -10.22 -7.44
N ALA A 438 22.46 -10.56 -6.52
CA ALA A 438 22.40 -11.89 -5.91
C ALA A 438 21.64 -12.92 -6.76
N MET A 439 20.92 -12.49 -7.80
CA MET A 439 20.12 -13.39 -8.65
C MET A 439 20.99 -14.04 -9.75
N PRO A 440 20.81 -15.34 -10.04
CA PRO A 440 21.61 -16.05 -11.03
C PRO A 440 21.61 -15.42 -12.43
N GLU A 441 20.47 -14.89 -12.88
CA GLU A 441 20.30 -14.26 -14.19
C GLU A 441 21.11 -12.96 -14.35
N TYR A 442 21.49 -12.32 -13.24
CA TYR A 442 22.32 -11.09 -13.25
C TYR A 442 23.79 -11.34 -12.94
N LYS A 443 24.24 -12.60 -12.86
CA LYS A 443 25.61 -12.95 -12.47
C LYS A 443 26.68 -12.26 -13.32
N ALA A 444 26.43 -12.11 -14.63
CA ALA A 444 27.35 -11.41 -15.55
C ALA A 444 27.50 -9.91 -15.21
N ARG A 445 26.50 -9.32 -14.56
CA ARG A 445 26.47 -7.89 -14.19
C ARG A 445 26.64 -7.66 -12.69
N GLU A 446 26.94 -8.70 -11.92
CA GLU A 446 27.03 -8.63 -10.44
C GLU A 446 27.93 -7.46 -9.99
N ASN A 447 29.15 -7.37 -10.51
CA ASN A 447 30.09 -6.30 -10.13
C ASN A 447 29.60 -4.91 -10.51
N GLU A 448 29.01 -4.73 -11.69
CA GLU A 448 28.41 -3.46 -12.12
C GLU A 448 27.31 -3.01 -11.17
N LEU A 449 26.37 -3.92 -10.85
CA LEU A 449 25.26 -3.65 -9.96
C LEU A 449 25.73 -3.31 -8.53
N LEU A 450 26.72 -4.04 -8.01
CA LEU A 450 27.28 -3.79 -6.68
C LEU A 450 28.05 -2.46 -6.62
N GLN A 451 28.75 -2.05 -7.68
CA GLN A 451 29.42 -0.74 -7.73
C GLN A 451 28.39 0.41 -7.78
N SER A 452 27.35 0.29 -8.61
CA SER A 452 26.25 1.27 -8.64
C SER A 452 25.54 1.37 -7.29
N ALA A 453 25.32 0.24 -6.61
CA ALA A 453 24.74 0.22 -5.27
C ALA A 453 25.66 0.88 -4.22
N LEU A 454 26.98 0.71 -4.33
CA LEU A 454 27.96 1.41 -3.46
C LEU A 454 27.92 2.92 -3.67
N GLU A 455 27.84 3.38 -4.92
CA GLU A 455 27.73 4.80 -5.24
C GLU A 455 26.49 5.42 -4.61
N ASP A 456 25.33 4.78 -4.74
CA ASP A 456 24.10 5.23 -4.10
C ASP A 456 24.20 5.26 -2.58
N CYS A 457 24.80 4.25 -1.95
CA CYS A 457 25.07 4.26 -0.52
C CYS A 457 25.97 5.42 -0.09
N ASN A 458 27.04 5.67 -0.86
CA ASN A 458 27.98 6.78 -0.57
C ASN A 458 27.28 8.13 -0.66
N VAL A 459 26.48 8.37 -1.70
CA VAL A 459 25.69 9.59 -1.85
C VAL A 459 24.64 9.70 -0.72
N ALA A 460 23.94 8.61 -0.37
CA ALA A 460 22.97 8.62 0.72
C ALA A 460 23.61 9.00 2.06
N ILE A 461 24.81 8.49 2.36
CA ILE A 461 25.56 8.79 3.58
C ILE A 461 26.07 10.23 3.55
N THR A 462 26.53 10.75 2.41
CA THR A 462 26.93 12.16 2.25
C THR A 462 25.75 13.10 2.53
N LEU A 463 24.57 12.79 1.97
CA LEU A 463 23.34 13.57 2.18
C LEU A 463 22.83 13.50 3.62
N LYS A 464 22.97 12.35 4.27
CA LYS A 464 22.54 12.12 5.65
C LYS A 464 23.52 11.19 6.37
N PRO A 465 24.54 11.73 7.07
CA PRO A 465 25.56 10.93 7.77
C PRO A 465 25.02 9.99 8.85
N THR A 466 23.77 10.19 9.28
CA THR A 466 23.07 9.33 10.26
C THR A 466 22.12 8.33 9.61
N HIS A 467 22.23 8.05 8.31
CA HIS A 467 21.30 7.18 7.57
C HIS A 467 21.65 5.70 7.78
N ILE A 468 21.10 5.07 8.83
CA ILE A 468 21.41 3.70 9.25
C ILE A 468 21.29 2.70 8.08
N LYS A 469 20.19 2.73 7.32
CA LYS A 469 19.98 1.77 6.21
C LYS A 469 21.04 1.86 5.10
N ALA A 470 21.58 3.04 4.84
CA ALA A 470 22.65 3.21 3.85
C ALA A 470 23.94 2.52 4.30
N TYR A 471 24.32 2.67 5.58
CA TYR A 471 25.45 1.93 6.15
C TYR A 471 25.20 0.42 6.19
N GLU A 472 24.00 -0.03 6.57
CA GLU A 472 23.63 -1.46 6.55
C GLU A 472 23.78 -2.06 5.15
N ASN A 473 23.31 -1.35 4.12
CA ASN A 473 23.48 -1.80 2.74
C ASN A 473 24.96 -1.80 2.34
N ARG A 474 25.71 -0.73 2.65
CA ARG A 474 27.11 -0.59 2.23
C ARG A 474 28.02 -1.62 2.89
N GLN A 475 27.87 -1.87 4.19
CA GLN A 475 28.65 -2.92 4.87
C GLN A 475 28.38 -4.31 4.26
N ASN A 476 27.12 -4.63 3.90
CA ASN A 476 26.77 -5.89 3.27
C ASN A 476 27.41 -6.02 1.88
N ILE A 477 27.39 -4.94 1.07
CA ILE A 477 28.04 -4.91 -0.24
C ILE A 477 29.55 -5.09 -0.08
N TYR A 478 30.19 -4.45 0.91
CA TYR A 478 31.61 -4.64 1.19
C TYR A 478 31.93 -6.09 1.57
N LEU A 479 31.08 -6.77 2.34
CA LEU A 479 31.27 -8.21 2.65
C LEU A 479 31.19 -9.09 1.38
N ILE A 480 30.25 -8.80 0.48
CA ILE A 480 30.11 -9.51 -0.81
C ILE A 480 31.38 -9.28 -1.66
N LEU A 481 31.88 -8.05 -1.72
CA LEU A 481 33.09 -7.68 -2.45
C LEU A 481 34.41 -8.05 -1.74
N LYS A 482 34.35 -8.76 -0.60
CA LYS A 482 35.48 -9.15 0.24
C LYS A 482 36.35 -7.96 0.73
N LYS A 483 35.72 -6.77 0.89
CA LYS A 483 36.34 -5.56 1.44
C LYS A 483 36.10 -5.49 2.95
N ASP A 484 36.56 -6.49 3.69
CA ASP A 484 36.17 -6.75 5.09
C ASP A 484 36.58 -5.62 6.04
N SER A 485 37.70 -4.93 5.80
CA SER A 485 38.12 -3.77 6.62
C SER A 485 37.13 -2.59 6.47
N LEU A 486 36.60 -2.35 5.27
CA LEU A 486 35.59 -1.31 5.03
C LEU A 486 34.23 -1.69 5.65
N ALA A 487 33.85 -2.97 5.53
CA ALA A 487 32.65 -3.48 6.20
C ALA A 487 32.73 -3.31 7.73
N LEU A 488 33.90 -3.59 8.32
CA LEU A 488 34.15 -3.41 9.75
C LEU A 488 34.07 -1.93 10.19
N ALA A 489 34.58 -1.02 9.37
CA ALA A 489 34.48 0.42 9.63
C ALA A 489 33.02 0.90 9.66
N ASP A 490 32.21 0.50 8.68
CA ASP A 490 30.78 0.82 8.64
C ASP A 490 30.01 0.19 9.82
N ALA A 491 30.33 -1.06 10.17
CA ALA A 491 29.72 -1.72 11.32
C ALA A 491 30.07 -1.04 12.65
N ASN A 492 31.29 -0.52 12.81
CA ASN A 492 31.68 0.28 13.97
C ASN A 492 30.87 1.57 14.05
N THR A 493 30.72 2.29 12.94
CA THR A 493 29.91 3.52 12.85
C THR A 493 28.45 3.23 13.19
N LEU A 494 27.88 2.14 12.67
CA LEU A 494 26.51 1.72 12.99
C LEU A 494 26.32 1.43 14.48
N LEU A 495 27.25 0.72 15.12
CA LEU A 495 27.16 0.41 16.55
C LEU A 495 27.35 1.62 17.44
N GLN A 496 28.04 2.67 16.97
CA GLN A 496 28.09 3.96 17.67
C GLN A 496 26.74 4.69 17.59
N MET A 497 26.07 4.66 16.43
CA MET A 497 24.76 5.27 16.24
C MET A 497 23.63 4.45 16.89
N GLN A 498 23.72 3.13 16.82
CA GLN A 498 22.71 2.18 17.30
C GLN A 498 23.39 0.96 17.95
N PRO A 499 23.67 0.99 19.26
CA PRO A 499 24.35 -0.11 19.97
C PRO A 499 23.66 -1.47 19.88
N THR A 500 22.33 -1.46 19.59
CA THR A 500 21.49 -2.65 19.42
C THR A 500 21.28 -3.02 17.95
N ASN A 501 22.21 -2.70 17.05
CA ASN A 501 22.13 -3.11 15.64
C ASN A 501 22.70 -4.51 15.44
N ALA A 502 21.80 -5.52 15.29
CA ALA A 502 22.18 -6.92 15.10
C ALA A 502 22.97 -7.15 13.80
N ALA A 503 22.61 -6.44 12.71
CA ALA A 503 23.30 -6.59 11.42
C ALA A 503 24.75 -6.10 11.48
N ALA A 504 25.01 -4.99 12.21
CA ALA A 504 26.37 -4.50 12.41
C ALA A 504 27.19 -5.45 13.28
N ALA A 505 26.60 -6.01 14.34
CA ALA A 505 27.26 -7.04 15.15
C ALA A 505 27.59 -8.29 14.31
N TYR A 506 26.67 -8.74 13.48
CA TYR A 506 26.92 -9.83 12.52
C TYR A 506 28.08 -9.50 11.58
N THR A 507 28.09 -8.34 10.96
CA THR A 507 29.15 -7.91 10.04
C THR A 507 30.53 -7.95 10.72
N LYS A 508 30.63 -7.51 11.98
CA LYS A 508 31.87 -7.61 12.76
C LYS A 508 32.26 -9.06 12.98
N GLY A 509 31.32 -9.91 13.36
CA GLY A 509 31.57 -11.35 13.52
C GLY A 509 32.12 -11.97 12.24
N PHE A 510 31.51 -11.65 11.11
CA PHE A 510 31.90 -12.18 9.79
C PHE A 510 33.26 -11.66 9.32
N ALA A 511 33.53 -10.36 9.50
CA ALA A 511 34.84 -9.78 9.17
C ALA A 511 35.96 -10.41 10.02
N TYR A 512 35.76 -10.55 11.33
CA TYR A 512 36.73 -11.22 12.21
C TYR A 512 36.94 -12.70 11.84
N MET A 513 35.91 -13.41 11.41
CA MET A 513 36.02 -14.78 10.90
C MET A 513 36.97 -14.83 9.70
N ARG A 514 36.84 -13.89 8.73
CA ARG A 514 37.72 -13.79 7.57
C ARG A 514 39.15 -13.35 7.91
N PHE A 515 39.32 -12.56 8.97
CA PHE A 515 40.65 -12.22 9.53
C PHE A 515 41.25 -13.37 10.37
N ASN A 516 40.58 -14.53 10.43
CA ASN A 516 41.02 -15.70 11.22
C ASN A 516 41.06 -15.43 12.73
N MET A 517 40.28 -14.46 13.23
CA MET A 517 40.16 -14.11 14.65
C MET A 517 38.93 -14.79 15.25
N ALA A 518 39.02 -16.10 15.47
CA ALA A 518 37.87 -16.95 15.79
C ALA A 518 37.14 -16.55 17.09
N ASP A 519 37.86 -16.22 18.15
CA ASP A 519 37.25 -15.83 19.45
C ASP A 519 36.49 -14.49 19.32
N SER A 520 37.08 -13.49 18.64
CA SER A 520 36.43 -12.23 18.36
C SER A 520 35.17 -12.41 17.49
N SER A 521 35.24 -13.29 16.50
CA SER A 521 34.11 -13.64 15.65
C SER A 521 32.96 -14.25 16.48
N LEU A 522 33.28 -15.23 17.33
CA LEU A 522 32.30 -15.89 18.20
C LEU A 522 31.62 -14.90 19.15
N PHE A 523 32.40 -14.01 19.75
CA PHE A 523 31.87 -12.95 20.62
C PHE A 523 30.82 -12.08 19.88
N TRP A 524 31.12 -11.64 18.65
CA TRP A 524 30.23 -10.76 17.91
C TRP A 524 29.01 -11.48 17.35
N PHE A 525 29.11 -12.75 16.96
CA PHE A 525 27.93 -13.55 16.60
C PHE A 525 27.01 -13.78 17.80
N ASN A 526 27.58 -14.08 18.98
CA ASN A 526 26.81 -14.20 20.22
C ASN A 526 26.07 -12.88 20.53
N LYS A 527 26.74 -11.73 20.38
CA LYS A 527 26.11 -10.43 20.56
C LYS A 527 24.99 -10.16 19.55
N SER A 528 25.18 -10.55 18.28
CA SER A 528 24.15 -10.41 17.25
C SER A 528 22.91 -11.26 17.58
N ILE A 529 23.09 -12.51 17.99
CA ILE A 529 22.00 -13.40 18.42
C ILE A 529 21.26 -12.87 19.65
N ALA A 530 22.00 -12.33 20.63
CA ALA A 530 21.39 -11.73 21.82
C ALA A 530 20.50 -10.52 21.48
N ILE A 531 20.85 -9.75 20.44
CA ILE A 531 20.06 -8.61 19.96
C ILE A 531 18.86 -9.09 19.13
N ASN A 532 19.08 -10.06 18.21
CA ASN A 532 18.01 -10.61 17.37
C ASN A 532 18.08 -12.15 17.36
N PRO A 533 17.32 -12.83 18.22
CA PRO A 533 17.30 -14.29 18.30
C PRO A 533 16.57 -14.98 17.13
N ASN A 534 15.97 -14.21 16.21
CA ASN A 534 15.26 -14.74 15.05
C ASN A 534 16.05 -14.59 13.74
N ALA A 535 17.35 -14.32 13.81
CA ALA A 535 18.22 -14.16 12.64
C ALA A 535 18.87 -15.51 12.25
N ASP A 536 18.22 -16.28 11.37
CA ASP A 536 18.67 -17.58 10.88
C ASP A 536 20.11 -17.53 10.33
N TRP A 537 20.45 -16.49 9.57
CA TRP A 537 21.79 -16.32 8.98
C TRP A 537 22.91 -16.16 10.02
N VAL A 538 22.62 -15.65 11.21
CA VAL A 538 23.62 -15.51 12.28
C VAL A 538 23.92 -16.86 12.91
N PHE A 539 22.88 -17.67 13.16
CA PHE A 539 23.05 -19.06 13.61
C PHE A 539 23.83 -19.87 12.58
N ASN A 540 23.51 -19.74 11.28
CA ASN A 540 24.26 -20.39 10.21
C ASN A 540 25.73 -19.98 10.20
N ALA A 541 26.05 -18.69 10.37
CA ALA A 541 27.44 -18.22 10.41
C ALA A 541 28.19 -18.68 11.66
N ARG A 542 27.54 -18.61 12.85
CA ARG A 542 28.14 -19.10 14.10
C ARG A 542 28.35 -20.60 14.08
N GLY A 543 27.37 -21.36 13.59
CA GLY A 543 27.48 -22.79 13.38
C GLY A 543 28.65 -23.17 12.46
N SER A 544 28.83 -22.44 11.35
CA SER A 544 29.97 -22.61 10.46
C SER A 544 31.31 -22.33 11.16
N LEU A 545 31.40 -21.25 11.95
CA LEU A 545 32.58 -20.94 12.74
C LEU A 545 32.89 -22.04 13.77
N LEU A 546 31.88 -22.51 14.51
CA LEU A 546 32.01 -23.60 15.49
C LEU A 546 32.48 -24.91 14.83
N PHE A 547 31.93 -25.22 13.67
CA PHE A 547 32.31 -26.38 12.88
C PHE A 547 33.76 -26.31 12.37
N ASP A 548 34.10 -25.22 11.66
CA ASP A 548 35.35 -25.11 10.91
C ASP A 548 36.55 -24.82 11.83
N LYS A 549 36.40 -23.88 12.79
CA LYS A 549 37.52 -23.39 13.59
C LYS A 549 37.62 -24.06 14.96
N PHE A 550 36.50 -24.28 15.62
CA PHE A 550 36.50 -24.83 16.98
C PHE A 550 36.32 -26.34 17.03
N LYS A 551 35.89 -26.98 15.89
CA LYS A 551 35.55 -28.41 15.81
C LYS A 551 34.50 -28.87 16.84
N LYS A 552 33.61 -27.92 17.24
CA LYS A 552 32.52 -28.15 18.18
C LYS A 552 31.25 -28.58 17.45
N PHE A 553 31.27 -29.81 16.94
CA PHE A 553 30.23 -30.33 16.04
C PHE A 553 28.82 -30.34 16.66
N ASN A 554 28.70 -30.64 17.97
CA ASN A 554 27.42 -30.66 18.67
C ASN A 554 26.82 -29.22 18.82
N GLU A 555 27.68 -28.22 19.14
CA GLU A 555 27.25 -26.83 19.24
C GLU A 555 26.85 -26.29 17.84
N ALA A 556 27.62 -26.63 16.80
CA ALA A 556 27.32 -26.28 15.42
C ALA A 556 26.01 -26.92 14.95
N LEU A 557 25.75 -28.18 15.29
CA LEU A 557 24.51 -28.88 14.99
C LEU A 557 23.28 -28.17 15.59
N ALA A 558 23.38 -27.73 16.85
CA ALA A 558 22.32 -26.96 17.51
C ALA A 558 22.04 -25.62 16.79
N ASP A 559 23.10 -24.94 16.33
CA ASP A 559 22.97 -23.68 15.60
C ASP A 559 22.30 -23.89 14.22
N PHE A 560 22.72 -24.89 13.45
CA PHE A 560 22.09 -25.21 12.17
C PHE A 560 20.64 -25.69 12.35
N ALA A 561 20.34 -26.42 13.42
CA ALA A 561 18.98 -26.82 13.75
C ALA A 561 18.11 -25.58 14.04
N LYS A 562 18.63 -24.59 14.77
CA LYS A 562 17.92 -23.33 15.01
C LYS A 562 17.77 -22.50 13.74
N ALA A 563 18.77 -22.46 12.87
CA ALA A 563 18.67 -21.81 11.57
C ALA A 563 17.56 -22.43 10.70
N ILE A 564 17.46 -23.77 10.66
CA ILE A 564 16.42 -24.53 9.95
C ILE A 564 15.03 -24.27 10.53
N GLU A 565 14.90 -24.22 11.86
CA GLU A 565 13.63 -23.89 12.52
C GLU A 565 13.12 -22.52 12.10
N LEU A 566 14.02 -21.53 12.00
CA LEU A 566 13.69 -20.16 11.63
C LEU A 566 13.44 -19.99 10.12
N ASN A 567 14.25 -20.66 9.30
CA ASN A 567 14.17 -20.61 7.83
C ASN A 567 14.74 -21.90 7.22
N PRO A 568 13.92 -22.80 6.67
CA PRO A 568 14.36 -24.13 6.23
C PRO A 568 15.04 -24.12 4.85
N GLU A 569 16.19 -23.43 4.71
CA GLU A 569 16.99 -23.38 3.48
C GLU A 569 17.83 -24.65 3.27
N GLY A 570 17.99 -25.08 2.00
CA GLY A 570 18.76 -26.28 1.66
C GLY A 570 20.21 -26.25 2.13
N GLU A 571 20.86 -25.07 2.14
CA GLU A 571 22.22 -24.88 2.65
C GLU A 571 22.33 -25.26 4.13
N TYR A 572 21.35 -24.95 4.95
CA TYR A 572 21.39 -25.23 6.39
C TYR A 572 21.25 -26.72 6.67
N PHE A 573 20.42 -27.43 5.90
CA PHE A 573 20.34 -28.88 5.96
C PHE A 573 21.67 -29.53 5.55
N TYR A 574 22.31 -29.07 4.48
CA TYR A 574 23.62 -29.58 4.08
C TYR A 574 24.69 -29.37 5.17
N LYS A 575 24.73 -28.21 5.79
CA LYS A 575 25.69 -27.92 6.88
C LYS A 575 25.39 -28.75 8.12
N ARG A 576 24.12 -28.98 8.46
CA ARG A 576 23.75 -29.87 9.56
C ARG A 576 24.07 -31.31 9.24
N SER A 577 23.88 -31.78 8.01
CA SER A 577 24.33 -33.08 7.50
C SER A 577 25.82 -33.29 7.72
N ASN A 578 26.66 -32.26 7.44
CA ASN A 578 28.10 -32.35 7.70
C ASN A 578 28.41 -32.53 9.19
N CYS A 579 27.67 -31.91 10.09
CA CYS A 579 27.83 -32.11 11.54
C CYS A 579 27.51 -33.55 11.93
N TYR A 580 26.39 -34.12 11.47
CA TYR A 580 26.02 -35.52 11.71
C TYR A 580 27.08 -36.47 11.17
N PHE A 581 27.59 -36.19 9.96
CA PHE A 581 28.66 -37.02 9.36
C PHE A 581 29.93 -37.03 10.21
N GLN A 582 30.37 -35.86 10.73
CA GLN A 582 31.54 -35.77 11.61
C GLN A 582 31.32 -36.45 12.97
N LEU A 583 30.09 -36.54 13.42
CA LEU A 583 29.69 -37.22 14.66
C LEU A 583 29.46 -38.74 14.46
N GLY A 584 29.57 -39.24 13.22
CA GLY A 584 29.34 -40.66 12.89
C GLY A 584 27.86 -41.05 12.73
N ASP A 585 26.95 -40.10 12.80
CA ASP A 585 25.51 -40.33 12.60
C ASP A 585 25.16 -40.28 11.10
N ILE A 586 25.50 -41.35 10.40
CA ILE A 586 25.34 -41.48 8.95
C ILE A 586 23.85 -41.42 8.54
N VAL A 587 22.96 -41.92 9.39
CA VAL A 587 21.51 -41.98 9.09
C VAL A 587 20.94 -40.54 8.98
N ASN A 588 21.16 -39.71 9.98
CA ASN A 588 20.68 -38.32 9.98
C ASN A 588 21.47 -37.47 8.96
N ALA A 589 22.77 -37.74 8.76
CA ALA A 589 23.55 -37.08 7.71
C ALA A 589 22.92 -37.29 6.33
N LYS A 590 22.55 -38.53 6.00
CA LYS A 590 21.91 -38.89 4.72
C LYS A 590 20.53 -38.26 4.58
N ALA A 591 19.71 -38.28 5.61
CA ALA A 591 18.36 -37.65 5.60
C ALA A 591 18.41 -36.15 5.31
N ASP A 592 19.32 -35.43 5.99
CA ASP A 592 19.49 -33.99 5.78
C ASP A 592 20.09 -33.67 4.40
N ALA A 593 21.03 -34.47 3.90
CA ALA A 593 21.59 -34.31 2.56
C ALA A 593 20.52 -34.49 1.47
N VAL A 594 19.64 -35.50 1.60
CA VAL A 594 18.50 -35.69 0.69
C VAL A 594 17.57 -34.49 0.75
N THR A 595 17.24 -33.96 1.94
CA THR A 595 16.41 -32.79 2.11
C THR A 595 17.04 -31.55 1.46
N ALA A 596 18.36 -31.36 1.59
CA ALA A 596 19.07 -30.27 0.93
C ALA A 596 18.95 -30.34 -0.60
N LEU A 597 19.11 -31.55 -1.19
CA LEU A 597 18.93 -31.77 -2.63
C LEU A 597 17.49 -31.50 -3.08
N GLN A 598 16.49 -31.95 -2.33
CA GLN A 598 15.07 -31.67 -2.63
C GLN A 598 14.76 -30.19 -2.61
N LYS A 599 15.49 -29.42 -1.79
CA LYS A 599 15.38 -27.94 -1.74
C LYS A 599 16.25 -27.23 -2.78
N GLY A 600 16.85 -27.97 -3.72
CA GLY A 600 17.64 -27.42 -4.82
C GLY A 600 19.06 -27.01 -4.45
N PHE A 601 19.56 -27.35 -3.24
CA PHE A 601 20.93 -27.04 -2.87
C PHE A 601 21.88 -28.10 -3.47
N MET A 602 22.90 -27.66 -4.21
CA MET A 602 23.89 -28.55 -4.82
C MET A 602 24.89 -29.05 -3.78
N ILE A 603 24.95 -30.36 -3.59
CA ILE A 603 25.89 -31.02 -2.70
C ILE A 603 27.07 -31.54 -3.53
N PRO A 604 28.34 -31.40 -3.05
CA PRO A 604 29.53 -31.96 -3.74
C PRO A 604 29.42 -33.47 -3.98
N ASP A 605 29.80 -33.92 -5.17
CA ASP A 605 29.69 -35.34 -5.54
C ASP A 605 30.55 -36.27 -4.64
N SER A 606 31.71 -35.79 -4.17
CA SER A 606 32.51 -36.50 -3.18
C SER A 606 31.74 -36.78 -1.88
N TYR A 607 30.91 -35.85 -1.45
CA TYR A 607 30.09 -36.01 -0.25
C TYR A 607 28.89 -36.94 -0.49
N LYS A 608 28.26 -36.86 -1.69
CA LYS A 608 27.20 -37.81 -2.09
C LYS A 608 27.76 -39.25 -2.07
N THR A 609 28.94 -39.46 -2.67
CA THR A 609 29.61 -40.76 -2.67
C THR A 609 29.90 -41.25 -1.25
N ALA A 610 30.39 -40.37 -0.35
CA ALA A 610 30.66 -40.73 1.04
C ALA A 610 29.39 -41.12 1.80
N LEU A 611 28.25 -40.57 1.46
CA LEU A 611 26.95 -40.92 2.03
C LEU A 611 26.21 -42.02 1.25
N GLN A 612 26.75 -42.53 0.14
CA GLN A 612 26.08 -43.48 -0.76
C GLN A 612 24.70 -42.99 -1.23
N LEU A 613 24.65 -41.73 -1.71
CA LEU A 613 23.46 -41.06 -2.27
C LEU A 613 23.44 -41.17 -3.79
#